data_9d9e7164a34cd3dace8da2bab769038f
#
_entry.id   9d9e7164a34cd3dace8da2bab769038f
#
_cell.length_a   1.000
_cell.length_b   1.000
_cell.length_c   1.000
_cell.angle_alpha   90.00
_cell.angle_beta   90.00
_cell.angle_gamma   90.00
#
_symmetry.space_group_name_H-M   'P 1'
#
loop_
_entity.id
_entity.type
_entity.pdbx_description
1 polymer ?
#
loop_
_entity_poly.entity_id
_entity_poly.type
_entity_poly.pdbx_seq_one_letter_code
_entity_poly.pdbx_strand_id
1 'polypeptide(L)'
;AFPGMEGFTHRNCGLERDANKATISTDGANHAKMVETRAAKVAQVANQIPELKVEGNTDADMLVIGWGSTHGHLLSAVNTMNEDGYPCALAHFNYINPLPKNTAEVIRKYKKVVVCELNSGQFATYLRSQVPGEYLQYNKVEGQPFNVGQIVEYLKTV
;
A
#
# COMPACT_ATOMS: atom_id res chain seq x y z
N ALA A 1 30.29 -1.27 10.16
CA ALA A 1 30.35 -0.50 11.40
C ALA A 1 28.91 -0.14 11.82
N PHE A 2 28.64 -0.18 13.10
CA PHE A 2 27.37 0.31 13.66
C PHE A 2 27.55 1.76 14.13
N PRO A 3 26.50 2.60 14.09
CA PRO A 3 26.56 3.95 14.63
C PRO A 3 27.05 3.97 16.09
N GLY A 4 28.02 4.84 16.40
CA GLY A 4 28.62 4.95 17.74
C GLY A 4 29.77 4.00 18.05
N MET A 5 30.15 3.14 17.11
CA MET A 5 31.30 2.22 17.27
C MET A 5 32.62 3.00 17.27
N GLU A 6 33.40 2.85 18.35
CA GLU A 6 34.70 3.56 18.53
C GLU A 6 35.69 3.15 17.43
N GLY A 7 36.44 4.12 16.89
CA GLY A 7 37.42 3.90 15.83
C GLY A 7 36.85 3.71 14.42
N PHE A 8 35.53 3.68 14.26
CA PHE A 8 34.86 3.51 12.97
C PHE A 8 34.13 4.74 12.44
N THR A 9 34.54 5.92 12.91
CA THR A 9 34.03 7.19 12.40
C THR A 9 34.35 7.32 10.92
N HIS A 10 33.31 7.51 10.10
CA HIS A 10 33.45 7.67 8.65
C HIS A 10 32.43 8.65 8.11
N ARG A 11 32.79 9.28 6.99
CA ARG A 11 31.86 10.17 6.27
C ARG A 11 30.85 9.35 5.50
N ASN A 12 29.57 9.49 5.85
CA ASN A 12 28.49 8.97 5.05
C ASN A 12 28.00 10.08 4.10
N CYS A 13 28.06 9.82 2.79
CA CYS A 13 27.60 10.75 1.75
C CYS A 13 26.56 10.07 0.86
N GLY A 14 25.82 10.88 0.08
CA GLY A 14 24.81 10.40 -0.86
C GLY A 14 25.36 9.77 -2.14
N LEU A 15 26.69 9.67 -2.30
CA LEU A 15 27.30 9.06 -3.48
C LEU A 15 27.24 7.55 -3.42
N GLU A 16 27.02 6.93 -4.58
CA GLU A 16 27.02 5.47 -4.72
C GLU A 16 28.40 4.87 -4.43
N ARG A 17 28.36 3.68 -3.86
CA ARG A 17 29.55 2.92 -3.52
C ARG A 17 29.65 1.65 -4.35
N ASP A 18 30.89 1.19 -4.56
CA ASP A 18 31.17 -0.12 -5.12
C ASP A 18 30.53 -1.23 -4.25
N ALA A 19 29.88 -2.19 -4.91
CA ALA A 19 29.14 -3.26 -4.24
C ALA A 19 30.00 -4.15 -3.32
N ASN A 20 31.31 -4.25 -3.58
CA ASN A 20 32.22 -5.14 -2.87
C ASN A 20 33.20 -4.38 -1.96
N LYS A 21 33.72 -3.24 -2.45
CA LYS A 21 34.79 -2.49 -1.78
C LYS A 21 34.29 -1.36 -0.89
N ALA A 22 33.01 -0.98 -1.04
CA ALA A 22 32.39 0.15 -0.35
C ALA A 22 33.07 1.52 -0.61
N THR A 23 33.96 1.62 -1.57
CA THR A 23 34.54 2.89 -2.03
C THR A 23 33.58 3.62 -2.95
N ILE A 24 33.70 4.94 -3.08
CA ILE A 24 32.87 5.72 -4.02
C ILE A 24 33.12 5.20 -5.43
N SER A 25 32.04 4.97 -6.18
CA SER A 25 32.08 4.48 -7.55
C SER A 25 31.20 5.33 -8.46
N THR A 26 31.74 5.66 -9.64
CA THR A 26 31.02 6.31 -10.76
C THR A 26 30.89 5.36 -11.95
N ASP A 27 31.20 4.08 -11.75
CA ASP A 27 31.10 3.04 -12.78
C ASP A 27 29.65 2.69 -13.10
N GLY A 28 29.27 2.71 -14.40
CA GLY A 28 27.89 2.47 -14.82
C GLY A 28 27.40 1.05 -14.59
N ALA A 29 28.27 0.04 -14.68
CA ALA A 29 27.91 -1.35 -14.42
C ALA A 29 27.67 -1.57 -12.93
N ASN A 30 28.49 -0.96 -12.06
CA ASN A 30 28.24 -0.94 -10.63
C ASN A 30 26.91 -0.25 -10.30
N HIS A 31 26.62 0.88 -10.95
CA HIS A 31 25.34 1.58 -10.74
C HIS A 31 24.13 0.70 -11.06
N ALA A 32 24.12 0.06 -12.22
CA ALA A 32 23.04 -0.86 -12.61
C ALA A 32 22.85 -1.98 -11.57
N LYS A 33 23.94 -2.63 -11.15
CA LYS A 33 23.93 -3.67 -10.13
C LYS A 33 23.41 -3.17 -8.79
N MET A 34 23.81 -1.98 -8.36
CA MET A 34 23.37 -1.41 -7.09
C MET A 34 21.88 -1.02 -7.09
N VAL A 35 21.35 -0.52 -8.22
CA VAL A 35 19.90 -0.26 -8.39
C VAL A 35 19.13 -1.56 -8.25
N GLU A 36 19.53 -2.63 -8.96
CA GLU A 36 18.89 -3.95 -8.87
C GLU A 36 18.96 -4.53 -7.45
N THR A 37 20.11 -4.45 -6.81
CA THR A 37 20.32 -4.95 -5.44
C THR A 37 19.42 -4.24 -4.43
N ARG A 38 19.28 -2.92 -4.53
CA ARG A 38 18.39 -2.13 -3.66
C ARG A 38 16.92 -2.49 -3.89
N ALA A 39 16.51 -2.62 -5.15
CA ALA A 39 15.15 -3.04 -5.49
C ALA A 39 14.85 -4.46 -4.95
N ALA A 40 15.76 -5.41 -5.17
CA ALA A 40 15.62 -6.78 -4.66
C ALA A 40 15.55 -6.82 -3.12
N LYS A 41 16.36 -6.00 -2.42
CA LYS A 41 16.32 -5.90 -0.96
C LYS A 41 14.94 -5.45 -0.46
N VAL A 42 14.34 -4.44 -1.09
CA VAL A 42 12.98 -3.99 -0.73
C VAL A 42 11.97 -5.08 -1.05
N ALA A 43 12.04 -5.70 -2.22
CA ALA A 43 11.12 -6.76 -2.61
C ALA A 43 11.12 -7.96 -1.65
N GLN A 44 12.28 -8.32 -1.08
CA GLN A 44 12.40 -9.40 -0.09
C GLN A 44 11.58 -9.15 1.19
N VAL A 45 11.28 -7.91 1.54
CA VAL A 45 10.45 -7.57 2.71
C VAL A 45 9.06 -8.21 2.59
N ALA A 46 8.56 -8.44 1.36
CA ALA A 46 7.29 -9.16 1.14
C ALA A 46 7.25 -10.56 1.76
N ASN A 47 8.41 -11.18 2.05
CA ASN A 47 8.48 -12.48 2.72
C ASN A 47 8.23 -12.40 4.24
N GLN A 48 8.29 -11.20 4.82
CA GLN A 48 8.18 -10.96 6.25
C GLN A 48 6.85 -10.29 6.65
N ILE A 49 6.14 -9.70 5.69
CA ILE A 49 4.86 -9.05 5.97
C ILE A 49 3.71 -10.06 5.89
N PRO A 50 2.68 -9.90 6.75
CA PRO A 50 1.53 -10.79 6.75
C PRO A 50 0.70 -10.66 5.46
N GLU A 51 -0.11 -11.66 5.20
CA GLU A 51 -1.12 -11.59 4.15
C GLU A 51 -2.16 -10.50 4.43
N LEU A 52 -2.66 -9.91 3.35
CA LEU A 52 -3.76 -8.95 3.40
C LEU A 52 -5.02 -9.67 3.89
N LYS A 53 -5.58 -9.17 4.99
CA LYS A 53 -6.83 -9.66 5.55
C LYS A 53 -8.01 -8.88 4.99
N VAL A 54 -9.14 -9.56 4.90
CA VAL A 54 -10.41 -8.97 4.49
C VAL A 54 -11.38 -9.05 5.66
N GLU A 55 -12.04 -7.93 5.94
CA GLU A 55 -13.04 -7.75 7.01
C GLU A 55 -14.41 -7.49 6.38
N GLY A 56 -15.49 -7.70 7.14
CA GLY A 56 -16.87 -7.53 6.67
C GLY A 56 -17.38 -8.75 5.91
N ASN A 57 -18.21 -8.52 4.88
CA ASN A 57 -18.81 -9.60 4.10
C ASN A 57 -17.86 -10.05 2.96
N THR A 58 -17.13 -11.13 3.18
CA THR A 58 -16.14 -11.66 2.23
C THR A 58 -16.73 -12.26 0.96
N ASP A 59 -18.03 -12.53 0.95
CA ASP A 59 -18.76 -13.08 -0.23
C ASP A 59 -19.45 -11.97 -1.05
N ALA A 60 -19.26 -10.70 -0.66
CA ALA A 60 -19.80 -9.56 -1.38
C ALA A 60 -19.13 -9.34 -2.74
N ASP A 61 -19.82 -8.65 -3.64
CA ASP A 61 -19.27 -8.25 -4.93
C ASP A 61 -18.37 -6.99 -4.83
N MET A 62 -18.48 -6.21 -3.75
CA MET A 62 -17.76 -4.95 -3.54
C MET A 62 -16.65 -5.10 -2.51
N LEU A 63 -15.44 -4.63 -2.87
CA LEU A 63 -14.31 -4.47 -1.98
C LEU A 63 -13.99 -2.99 -1.78
N VAL A 64 -14.03 -2.53 -0.56
CA VAL A 64 -13.50 -1.22 -0.15
C VAL A 64 -12.03 -1.39 0.22
N ILE A 65 -11.18 -0.53 -0.30
CA ILE A 65 -9.74 -0.53 -0.01
C ILE A 65 -9.37 0.76 0.70
N GLY A 66 -8.60 0.64 1.77
CA GLY A 66 -7.98 1.77 2.45
C GLY A 66 -6.57 1.46 2.95
N TRP A 67 -5.89 2.47 3.48
CA TRP A 67 -4.57 2.33 4.04
C TRP A 67 -4.27 3.41 5.10
N GLY A 68 -3.23 3.21 5.90
CA GLY A 68 -2.79 4.18 6.89
C GLY A 68 -3.84 4.41 7.99
N SER A 69 -4.14 5.65 8.32
CA SER A 69 -5.05 6.04 9.41
C SER A 69 -6.55 5.94 9.07
N THR A 70 -6.91 5.35 7.93
CA THR A 70 -8.31 5.31 7.47
C THR A 70 -9.12 4.11 7.98
N HIS A 71 -8.49 3.10 8.60
CA HIS A 71 -9.08 1.82 8.96
C HIS A 71 -10.41 1.96 9.72
N GLY A 72 -10.43 2.68 10.86
CA GLY A 72 -11.61 2.76 11.70
C GLY A 72 -12.84 3.37 11.01
N HIS A 73 -12.61 4.40 10.20
CA HIS A 73 -13.68 5.06 9.44
C HIS A 73 -14.25 4.14 8.34
N LEU A 74 -13.37 3.44 7.64
CA LEU A 74 -13.78 2.51 6.58
C LEU A 74 -14.45 1.27 7.14
N LEU A 75 -13.95 0.72 8.25
CA LEU A 75 -14.59 -0.42 8.92
C LEU A 75 -16.00 -0.05 9.41
N SER A 76 -16.16 1.13 10.02
CA SER A 76 -17.48 1.60 10.42
C SER A 76 -18.42 1.78 9.22
N ALA A 77 -17.93 2.32 8.11
CA ALA A 77 -18.73 2.48 6.90
C ALA A 77 -19.15 1.12 6.31
N VAL A 78 -18.23 0.15 6.23
CA VAL A 78 -18.50 -1.20 5.73
C VAL A 78 -19.51 -1.93 6.63
N ASN A 79 -19.40 -1.80 7.95
CA ASN A 79 -20.38 -2.38 8.87
C ASN A 79 -21.78 -1.77 8.65
N THR A 80 -21.89 -0.45 8.57
CA THR A 80 -23.16 0.24 8.27
C THR A 80 -23.74 -0.21 6.93
N MET A 81 -22.93 -0.31 5.88
CA MET A 81 -23.37 -0.80 4.57
C MET A 81 -23.97 -2.21 4.66
N ASN A 82 -23.28 -3.13 5.36
CA ASN A 82 -23.74 -4.50 5.54
C ASN A 82 -25.04 -4.57 6.36
N GLU A 83 -25.18 -3.75 7.41
CA GLU A 83 -26.40 -3.64 8.22
C GLU A 83 -27.58 -3.10 7.41
N ASP A 84 -27.32 -2.16 6.50
CA ASP A 84 -28.32 -1.57 5.60
C ASP A 84 -28.68 -2.48 4.40
N GLY A 85 -28.07 -3.67 4.29
CA GLY A 85 -28.35 -4.63 3.21
C GLY A 85 -27.56 -4.39 1.91
N TYR A 86 -26.48 -3.61 1.97
CA TYR A 86 -25.54 -3.39 0.88
C TYR A 86 -24.22 -4.13 1.17
N PRO A 87 -24.10 -5.42 0.78
CA PRO A 87 -22.96 -6.24 1.16
C PRO A 87 -21.65 -5.71 0.57
N CYS A 88 -20.65 -5.51 1.44
CA CYS A 88 -19.32 -5.13 1.05
C CYS A 88 -18.25 -5.64 2.03
N ALA A 89 -17.02 -5.70 1.57
CA ALA A 89 -15.85 -6.09 2.34
C ALA A 89 -14.83 -4.97 2.41
N LEU A 90 -13.92 -5.02 3.39
CA LEU A 90 -12.82 -4.09 3.58
C LEU A 90 -11.48 -4.82 3.49
N ALA A 91 -10.58 -4.36 2.63
CA ALA A 91 -9.17 -4.70 2.67
C ALA A 91 -8.35 -3.47 3.06
N HIS A 92 -7.77 -3.48 4.26
CA HIS A 92 -6.97 -2.36 4.75
C HIS A 92 -5.48 -2.69 4.70
N PHE A 93 -4.70 -1.84 4.00
CA PHE A 93 -3.28 -2.03 3.79
C PHE A 93 -2.44 -1.33 4.88
N ASN A 94 -1.68 -2.12 5.63
CA ASN A 94 -0.65 -1.63 6.54
C ASN A 94 0.73 -1.55 5.85
N TYR A 95 0.90 -2.27 4.75
CA TYR A 95 2.12 -2.33 3.94
C TYR A 95 1.77 -2.07 2.48
N ILE A 96 2.35 -1.04 1.91
CA ILE A 96 2.04 -0.58 0.55
C ILE A 96 3.17 -0.78 -0.45
N ASN A 97 4.42 -0.90 0.00
CA ASN A 97 5.56 -1.19 -0.86
C ASN A 97 6.67 -1.93 -0.07
N PRO A 98 6.86 -3.24 -0.30
CA PRO A 98 6.08 -4.08 -1.19
C PRO A 98 4.65 -4.35 -0.66
N LEU A 99 3.75 -4.72 -1.57
CA LEU A 99 2.41 -5.17 -1.21
C LEU A 99 2.44 -6.57 -0.58
N PRO A 100 1.45 -6.95 0.25
CA PRO A 100 1.22 -8.33 0.66
C PRO A 100 1.11 -9.26 -0.54
N LYS A 101 1.66 -10.47 -0.45
CA LYS A 101 1.76 -11.41 -1.58
C LYS A 101 0.43 -11.82 -2.18
N ASN A 102 -0.61 -11.91 -1.35
CA ASN A 102 -1.97 -12.28 -1.76
C ASN A 102 -2.80 -11.11 -2.30
N THR A 103 -2.24 -9.90 -2.43
CA THR A 103 -2.98 -8.69 -2.86
C THR A 103 -3.75 -8.91 -4.16
N ALA A 104 -3.11 -9.46 -5.19
CA ALA A 104 -3.75 -9.68 -6.47
C ALA A 104 -4.88 -10.73 -6.39
N GLU A 105 -4.70 -11.76 -5.59
CA GLU A 105 -5.73 -12.77 -5.35
C GLU A 105 -6.94 -12.17 -4.66
N VAL A 106 -6.73 -11.40 -3.60
CA VAL A 106 -7.82 -10.73 -2.87
C VAL A 106 -8.61 -9.80 -3.80
N ILE A 107 -7.92 -8.90 -4.52
CA ILE A 107 -8.58 -7.90 -5.37
C ILE A 107 -9.42 -8.57 -6.47
N ARG A 108 -8.91 -9.62 -7.12
CA ARG A 108 -9.58 -10.29 -8.24
C ARG A 108 -10.82 -11.10 -7.87
N LYS A 109 -11.06 -11.33 -6.58
CA LYS A 109 -12.31 -11.98 -6.11
C LYS A 109 -13.53 -11.08 -6.23
N TYR A 110 -13.34 -9.76 -6.29
CA TYR A 110 -14.42 -8.79 -6.23
C TYR A 110 -14.69 -8.18 -7.61
N LYS A 111 -15.97 -8.00 -7.94
CA LYS A 111 -16.40 -7.39 -9.20
C LYS A 111 -16.21 -5.88 -9.20
N LYS A 112 -16.28 -5.26 -8.02
CA LYS A 112 -16.23 -3.82 -7.82
C LYS A 112 -15.23 -3.50 -6.73
N VAL A 113 -14.24 -2.67 -7.05
CA VAL A 113 -13.17 -2.28 -6.12
C VAL A 113 -13.18 -0.76 -5.95
N VAL A 114 -13.35 -0.29 -4.72
CA VAL A 114 -13.40 1.12 -4.37
C VAL A 114 -12.23 1.47 -3.48
N VAL A 115 -11.32 2.34 -3.92
CA VAL A 115 -10.18 2.81 -3.12
C VAL A 115 -10.54 4.15 -2.48
N CYS A 116 -10.47 4.21 -1.14
CA CYS A 116 -10.77 5.40 -0.36
C CYS A 116 -9.47 6.00 0.20
N GLU A 117 -9.16 7.24 -0.21
CA GLU A 117 -7.89 7.88 0.14
C GLU A 117 -8.06 9.33 0.62
N LEU A 118 -7.26 9.71 1.63
CA LEU A 118 -7.14 11.11 2.07
C LEU A 118 -6.11 11.90 1.24
N ASN A 119 -6.07 11.62 -0.05
CA ASN A 119 -5.20 12.22 -1.05
C ASN A 119 -5.86 12.17 -2.43
N SER A 120 -5.14 12.52 -3.49
CA SER A 120 -5.65 12.58 -4.87
C SER A 120 -5.59 11.26 -5.65
N GLY A 121 -5.59 10.09 -4.99
CA GLY A 121 -5.65 8.78 -5.64
C GLY A 121 -4.27 8.15 -5.92
N GLN A 122 -3.28 8.44 -5.08
CA GLN A 122 -1.92 7.92 -5.26
C GLN A 122 -1.85 6.40 -5.09
N PHE A 123 -2.55 5.86 -4.09
CA PHE A 123 -2.55 4.42 -3.86
C PHE A 123 -3.36 3.66 -4.91
N ALA A 124 -4.50 4.21 -5.36
CA ALA A 124 -5.25 3.64 -6.47
C ALA A 124 -4.41 3.56 -7.76
N THR A 125 -3.63 4.61 -8.04
CA THR A 125 -2.69 4.64 -9.17
C THR A 125 -1.59 3.57 -9.02
N TYR A 126 -1.03 3.45 -7.83
CA TYR A 126 -0.03 2.43 -7.52
C TYR A 126 -0.62 1.02 -7.64
N LEU A 127 -1.79 0.76 -7.04
CA LEU A 127 -2.46 -0.54 -7.15
C LEU A 127 -2.71 -0.92 -8.61
N ARG A 128 -3.18 0.01 -9.43
CA ARG A 128 -3.40 -0.23 -10.87
C ARG A 128 -2.13 -0.61 -11.61
N SER A 129 -0.98 -0.09 -11.20
CA SER A 129 0.32 -0.47 -11.77
C SER A 129 0.78 -1.86 -11.36
N GLN A 130 0.34 -2.37 -10.21
CA GLN A 130 0.73 -3.68 -9.67
C GLN A 130 -0.30 -4.78 -9.99
N VAL A 131 -1.57 -4.44 -9.94
CA VAL A 131 -2.70 -5.33 -10.22
C VAL A 131 -3.61 -4.61 -11.21
N PRO A 132 -3.44 -4.80 -12.51
CA PRO A 132 -4.28 -4.15 -13.53
C PRO A 132 -5.76 -4.46 -13.33
N GLY A 133 -6.60 -3.42 -13.41
CA GLY A 133 -8.04 -3.51 -13.19
C GLY A 133 -8.71 -2.14 -13.11
N GLU A 134 -10.02 -2.15 -12.99
CA GLU A 134 -10.83 -0.98 -12.70
C GLU A 134 -10.86 -0.72 -11.20
N TYR A 135 -10.59 0.53 -10.82
CA TYR A 135 -10.64 1.01 -9.44
C TYR A 135 -11.47 2.27 -9.38
N LEU A 136 -12.63 2.19 -8.75
CA LEU A 136 -13.41 3.36 -8.35
C LEU A 136 -12.67 4.07 -7.22
N GLN A 137 -12.84 5.38 -7.09
CA GLN A 137 -12.06 6.15 -6.13
C GLN A 137 -12.95 7.11 -5.34
N TYR A 138 -12.79 7.09 -4.02
CA TYR A 138 -13.31 8.11 -3.12
C TYR A 138 -12.12 8.88 -2.53
N ASN A 139 -11.80 10.03 -3.11
CA ASN A 139 -10.66 10.85 -2.73
C ASN A 139 -11.12 12.08 -1.94
N LYS A 140 -10.50 12.34 -0.78
CA LYS A 140 -10.76 13.50 0.04
C LYS A 140 -9.46 14.22 0.38
N VAL A 141 -9.31 15.47 -0.07
CA VAL A 141 -8.08 16.27 0.14
C VAL A 141 -8.44 17.54 0.92
N GLU A 142 -8.78 17.38 2.20
CA GLU A 142 -9.27 18.48 3.04
C GLU A 142 -8.51 18.63 4.37
N GLY A 143 -7.48 17.79 4.60
CA GLY A 143 -6.77 17.76 5.89
C GLY A 143 -7.61 17.31 7.08
N GLN A 144 -8.78 16.70 6.82
CA GLN A 144 -9.71 16.17 7.81
C GLN A 144 -9.92 14.66 7.60
N PRO A 145 -10.16 13.88 8.66
CA PRO A 145 -10.51 12.48 8.54
C PRO A 145 -11.76 12.25 7.67
N PHE A 146 -11.98 11.02 7.27
CA PHE A 146 -13.22 10.62 6.63
C PHE A 146 -14.43 10.82 7.55
N ASN A 147 -15.56 11.20 6.95
CA ASN A 147 -16.85 11.10 7.57
C ASN A 147 -17.52 9.79 7.11
N VAL A 148 -17.94 8.97 8.05
CA VAL A 148 -18.54 7.64 7.79
C VAL A 148 -19.80 7.77 6.92
N GLY A 149 -20.68 8.72 7.22
CA GLY A 149 -21.91 8.95 6.44
C GLY A 149 -21.61 9.29 4.98
N GLN A 150 -20.62 10.15 4.72
CA GLN A 150 -20.22 10.51 3.35
C GLN A 150 -19.66 9.31 2.58
N ILE A 151 -18.91 8.42 3.25
CA ILE A 151 -18.42 7.17 2.61
C ILE A 151 -19.62 6.27 2.26
N VAL A 152 -20.55 6.06 3.21
CA VAL A 152 -21.74 5.23 3.01
C VAL A 152 -22.59 5.76 1.85
N GLU A 153 -22.84 7.09 1.82
CA GLU A 153 -23.56 7.73 0.72
C GLU A 153 -22.88 7.45 -0.63
N TYR A 154 -21.57 7.65 -0.72
CA TYR A 154 -20.82 7.38 -1.95
C TYR A 154 -20.89 5.89 -2.34
N LEU A 155 -20.66 4.98 -1.41
CA LEU A 155 -20.65 3.53 -1.69
C LEU A 155 -22.02 3.03 -2.19
N LYS A 156 -23.11 3.65 -1.79
CA LYS A 156 -24.47 3.34 -2.30
C LYS A 156 -24.71 3.81 -3.73
N THR A 157 -23.87 4.69 -4.27
CA THR A 157 -24.02 5.21 -5.64
C THR A 157 -23.25 4.43 -6.69
N VAL A 158 -22.32 3.56 -6.27
CA VAL A 158 -21.39 2.86 -7.16
C VAL A 158 -21.67 1.37 -7.28
#